data_536dddc90ffb8b338588017dae35a665
#
_entry.id   536dddc90ffb8b338588017dae35a665
#
_cell.length_a   1.000
_cell.length_b   1.000
_cell.length_c   1.000
_cell.angle_alpha   90.00
_cell.angle_beta   90.00
_cell.angle_gamma   90.00
#
_symmetry.space_group_name_H-M   'P 1'
#
loop_
_entity.id
_entity.type
_entity.pdbx_description
1 polymer ?
#
loop_
_entity_poly.entity_id
_entity_poly.type
_entity_poly.pdbx_seq_one_letter_code
_entity_poly.pdbx_strand_id
1 'polypeptide(L)'
;SMDEQILFVEVLTQADKSEFVGCKSQFIEMFGDTHMRSDHSRQWKEVVEIINGKDYKSIQVEDGGYPVYGTGGEMARASDYLSPANSILLGRKGTIDKPLLIREKYWNVDTAFGAVPDEKVLHYVYFYWHCKTIDFNVLNKGTTLPSTTKVDLLNLWIKIPSMEEQTRFGSIVEQADKSEFVGCKSQFIEIFYGMETTPVKDYIDDSFPGEWGTEDKDGNGVKVIRTTNFTNSGKLNLADVVTRSIEDRKVVRKQIKKYDTILERSGGTADNPVGRVVLFEEDNLFLCNNFTQVLRFKDVDPRFAFYALYYFYQTNRTAIRSMGSKTTGIQNLNMSKYLEIGIPNASDEDQKAFVTIAEQADKSEYYN
;
A
#
# COMPACT_ATOMS: atom_id res chain seq x y z
N SER A 1 -22.57 28.52 8.58
CA SER A 1 -22.15 29.33 9.76
C SER A 1 -20.73 28.94 10.16
N MET A 2 -20.09 29.70 11.05
CA MET A 2 -18.73 29.40 11.54
C MET A 2 -18.66 28.01 12.21
N ASP A 3 -19.77 27.56 12.82
CA ASP A 3 -19.86 26.26 13.45
C ASP A 3 -19.91 25.09 12.45
N GLU A 4 -20.46 25.28 11.25
CA GLU A 4 -20.44 24.29 10.18
C GLU A 4 -19.05 24.14 9.54
N GLN A 5 -18.27 25.22 9.47
CA GLN A 5 -16.89 25.18 9.02
C GLN A 5 -15.95 24.53 10.03
N ILE A 6 -16.21 24.72 11.33
CA ILE A 6 -15.43 24.08 12.42
C ILE A 6 -15.71 22.57 12.41
N LEU A 7 -16.97 22.14 12.27
CA LEU A 7 -17.35 20.73 12.18
C LEU A 7 -16.71 20.05 10.96
N PHE A 8 -16.62 20.75 9.82
CA PHE A 8 -15.97 20.27 8.60
C PHE A 8 -14.46 20.09 8.79
N VAL A 9 -13.78 21.01 9.47
CA VAL A 9 -12.34 20.93 9.76
C VAL A 9 -12.03 19.85 10.81
N GLU A 10 -12.88 19.65 11.83
CA GLU A 10 -12.71 18.58 12.83
C GLU A 10 -12.94 17.18 12.24
N VAL A 11 -13.90 17.01 11.32
CA VAL A 11 -14.12 15.76 10.58
C VAL A 11 -12.92 15.42 9.69
N LEU A 12 -12.27 16.43 9.11
CA LEU A 12 -11.05 16.26 8.31
C LEU A 12 -9.82 15.84 9.16
N THR A 13 -9.78 16.21 10.45
CA THR A 13 -8.66 15.90 11.34
C THR A 13 -8.78 14.54 12.04
N GLN A 14 -9.97 13.94 12.09
CA GLN A 14 -10.22 12.62 12.70
C GLN A 14 -10.36 11.47 11.70
N ALA A 15 -10.40 11.76 10.39
CA ALA A 15 -10.53 10.72 9.37
C ALA A 15 -9.24 9.93 9.21
N ASP A 16 -9.39 8.67 9.43
CA ASP A 16 -8.49 7.52 9.27
C ASP A 16 -7.19 7.76 8.47
N LYS A 17 -6.05 7.56 9.13
CA LYS A 17 -4.69 7.83 8.66
C LYS A 17 -4.15 6.84 7.61
N SER A 18 -4.97 6.12 6.88
CA SER A 18 -4.50 4.95 6.13
C SER A 18 -4.78 4.89 4.63
N GLU A 19 -5.35 5.92 3.97
CA GLU A 19 -5.49 5.88 2.51
C GLU A 19 -5.47 7.28 1.85
N PHE A 20 -4.48 7.53 0.99
CA PHE A 20 -4.47 8.56 -0.06
C PHE A 20 -4.71 10.03 0.37
N VAL A 21 -3.92 10.56 1.28
CA VAL A 21 -3.99 12.00 1.63
C VAL A 21 -3.84 12.88 0.39
N GLY A 22 -3.01 12.49 -0.58
CA GLY A 22 -2.85 13.21 -1.84
C GLY A 22 -4.14 13.30 -2.67
N CYS A 23 -4.77 12.18 -2.96
CA CYS A 23 -6.00 12.14 -3.77
C CYS A 23 -7.20 12.72 -3.03
N LYS A 24 -7.30 12.54 -1.70
CA LYS A 24 -8.37 13.16 -0.90
C LYS A 24 -8.23 14.68 -0.87
N SER A 25 -7.03 15.19 -0.66
CA SER A 25 -6.75 16.63 -0.72
C SER A 25 -7.06 17.20 -2.10
N GLN A 26 -6.65 16.51 -3.16
CA GLN A 26 -6.94 16.90 -4.55
C GLN A 26 -8.44 16.87 -4.85
N PHE A 27 -9.18 15.88 -4.33
CA PHE A 27 -10.65 15.82 -4.46
C PHE A 27 -11.31 17.03 -3.81
N ILE A 28 -10.91 17.35 -2.56
CA ILE A 28 -11.45 18.49 -1.82
C ILE A 28 -11.07 19.82 -2.49
N GLU A 29 -9.83 19.96 -2.99
CA GLU A 29 -9.37 21.13 -3.70
C GLU A 29 -10.17 21.37 -5.00
N MET A 30 -10.43 20.31 -5.78
CA MET A 30 -11.16 20.42 -7.05
C MET A 30 -12.66 20.63 -6.86
N PHE A 31 -13.29 19.98 -5.89
CA PHE A 31 -14.74 19.90 -5.80
C PHE A 31 -15.35 20.55 -4.54
N GLY A 32 -14.53 20.83 -3.52
CA GLY A 32 -15.00 21.34 -2.24
C GLY A 32 -15.88 20.36 -1.51
N ASP A 33 -16.83 20.86 -0.72
CA ASP A 33 -17.85 20.04 -0.09
C ASP A 33 -18.87 19.57 -1.13
N THR A 34 -18.89 18.26 -1.37
CA THR A 34 -19.78 17.62 -2.35
C THR A 34 -21.12 17.16 -1.76
N HIS A 35 -21.32 17.33 -0.44
CA HIS A 35 -22.54 16.89 0.28
C HIS A 35 -23.56 18.00 0.41
N MET A 36 -23.14 19.26 0.22
CA MET A 36 -24.03 20.40 0.36
C MET A 36 -25.05 20.47 -0.78
N ARG A 37 -26.27 20.82 -0.45
CA ARG A 37 -27.32 21.11 -1.42
C ARG A 37 -27.02 22.41 -2.15
N SER A 38 -26.94 22.35 -3.46
CA SER A 38 -26.75 23.49 -4.38
C SER A 38 -27.55 23.27 -5.66
N ASP A 39 -27.56 24.25 -6.54
CA ASP A 39 -28.25 24.15 -7.85
C ASP A 39 -27.66 23.04 -8.74
N HIS A 40 -26.40 22.64 -8.46
CA HIS A 40 -25.72 21.55 -9.16
C HIS A 40 -25.70 20.23 -8.39
N SER A 41 -26.52 20.09 -7.34
CA SER A 41 -26.61 18.88 -6.53
C SER A 41 -27.87 18.07 -6.87
N ARG A 42 -27.73 16.73 -6.79
CA ARG A 42 -28.86 15.78 -6.92
C ARG A 42 -28.90 14.84 -5.72
N GLN A 43 -30.07 14.27 -5.47
CA GLN A 43 -30.16 13.17 -4.51
C GLN A 43 -29.67 11.88 -5.15
N TRP A 44 -29.05 11.00 -4.34
CA TRP A 44 -28.55 9.71 -4.84
C TRP A 44 -29.64 8.91 -5.55
N LYS A 45 -30.90 8.96 -5.10
CA LYS A 45 -32.01 8.27 -5.78
C LYS A 45 -32.19 8.64 -7.26
N GLU A 46 -31.62 9.75 -7.70
CA GLU A 46 -31.71 10.26 -9.08
C GLU A 46 -30.56 9.77 -9.95
N VAL A 47 -29.42 9.41 -9.35
CA VAL A 47 -28.16 9.15 -10.05
C VAL A 47 -27.39 7.93 -9.56
N VAL A 48 -27.93 7.19 -8.56
CA VAL A 48 -27.32 5.99 -7.99
C VAL A 48 -28.37 4.91 -7.78
N GLU A 49 -28.09 3.70 -8.25
CA GLU A 49 -28.88 2.51 -7.91
C GLU A 49 -28.25 1.81 -6.69
N ILE A 50 -29.06 1.45 -5.69
CA ILE A 50 -28.61 0.65 -4.53
C ILE A 50 -29.10 -0.77 -4.67
N ILE A 51 -28.20 -1.72 -4.80
CA ILE A 51 -28.45 -3.16 -4.91
C ILE A 51 -28.30 -3.80 -3.54
N ASN A 52 -29.36 -4.46 -3.06
CA ASN A 52 -29.30 -5.22 -1.82
C ASN A 52 -28.44 -6.48 -2.01
N GLY A 53 -27.56 -6.73 -1.07
CA GLY A 53 -26.83 -7.99 -1.04
C GLY A 53 -27.69 -9.18 -0.63
N LYS A 54 -27.21 -10.39 -0.93
CA LYS A 54 -27.89 -11.65 -0.66
C LYS A 54 -26.90 -12.71 -0.15
N ASP A 55 -27.42 -13.76 0.49
CA ASP A 55 -26.64 -14.94 0.81
C ASP A 55 -26.08 -15.59 -0.48
N TYR A 56 -24.86 -16.02 -0.46
CA TYR A 56 -24.12 -16.59 -1.61
C TYR A 56 -23.93 -18.11 -1.52
N LYS A 57 -24.23 -18.73 -0.39
CA LYS A 57 -23.89 -20.13 -0.12
C LYS A 57 -24.43 -21.11 -1.15
N SER A 58 -25.62 -20.83 -1.73
CA SER A 58 -26.24 -21.69 -2.75
C SER A 58 -25.61 -21.59 -4.13
N ILE A 59 -24.77 -20.59 -4.38
CA ILE A 59 -24.12 -20.33 -5.66
C ILE A 59 -22.59 -20.27 -5.50
N GLN A 60 -22.06 -20.64 -4.35
CA GLN A 60 -20.61 -20.68 -4.10
C GLN A 60 -19.94 -21.71 -4.99
N VAL A 61 -18.76 -21.35 -5.53
CA VAL A 61 -17.89 -22.20 -6.31
C VAL A 61 -16.48 -22.22 -5.71
N GLU A 62 -15.73 -23.30 -5.94
CA GLU A 62 -14.34 -23.40 -5.44
C GLU A 62 -13.36 -22.63 -6.32
N ASP A 63 -13.56 -22.69 -7.64
CA ASP A 63 -12.70 -22.03 -8.64
C ASP A 63 -13.53 -21.27 -9.68
N GLY A 64 -12.92 -20.19 -10.20
CA GLY A 64 -13.55 -19.36 -11.23
C GLY A 64 -14.69 -18.48 -10.69
N GLY A 65 -15.65 -18.13 -11.58
CA GLY A 65 -16.81 -17.30 -11.22
C GLY A 65 -16.48 -15.86 -10.81
N TYR A 66 -17.35 -15.25 -10.05
CA TYR A 66 -17.29 -13.86 -9.61
C TYR A 66 -16.91 -13.78 -8.13
N PRO A 67 -16.13 -12.77 -7.71
CA PRO A 67 -15.80 -12.61 -6.30
C PRO A 67 -17.05 -12.27 -5.47
N VAL A 68 -17.07 -12.79 -4.26
CA VAL A 68 -18.07 -12.47 -3.24
C VAL A 68 -17.46 -11.50 -2.23
N TYR A 69 -18.02 -10.30 -2.13
CA TYR A 69 -17.50 -9.26 -1.23
C TYR A 69 -18.41 -9.03 -0.04
N GLY A 70 -17.78 -8.99 1.14
CA GLY A 70 -18.30 -8.33 2.33
C GLY A 70 -17.54 -7.05 2.61
N THR A 71 -17.91 -6.31 3.65
CA THR A 71 -17.25 -5.05 4.05
C THR A 71 -15.79 -5.23 4.52
N GLY A 72 -15.36 -6.46 4.76
CA GLY A 72 -13.98 -6.83 5.08
C GLY A 72 -13.13 -7.23 3.86
N GLY A 73 -13.69 -7.23 2.65
CA GLY A 73 -13.01 -7.64 1.42
C GLY A 73 -13.61 -8.87 0.76
N GLU A 74 -12.85 -9.52 -0.14
CA GLU A 74 -13.24 -10.75 -0.81
C GLU A 74 -13.28 -11.93 0.19
N MET A 75 -14.35 -12.74 0.13
CA MET A 75 -14.60 -13.83 1.06
C MET A 75 -14.71 -15.20 0.38
N ALA A 76 -15.17 -15.25 -0.86
CA ALA A 76 -15.47 -16.47 -1.60
C ALA A 76 -15.61 -16.17 -3.10
N ARG A 77 -15.95 -17.21 -3.88
CA ARG A 77 -16.33 -17.11 -5.28
C ARG A 77 -17.74 -17.64 -5.50
N ALA A 78 -18.47 -17.06 -6.45
CA ALA A 78 -19.83 -17.42 -6.79
C ALA A 78 -20.00 -17.59 -8.31
N SER A 79 -20.93 -18.45 -8.73
CA SER A 79 -21.22 -18.69 -10.16
C SER A 79 -21.97 -17.53 -10.84
N ASP A 80 -22.51 -16.57 -10.06
CA ASP A 80 -23.27 -15.43 -10.54
C ASP A 80 -22.89 -14.14 -9.79
N TYR A 81 -23.33 -12.99 -10.26
CA TYR A 81 -23.07 -11.67 -9.66
C TYR A 81 -24.35 -10.88 -9.44
N LEU A 82 -24.34 -9.94 -8.48
CA LEU A 82 -25.42 -8.99 -8.21
C LEU A 82 -25.10 -7.58 -8.69
N SER A 83 -23.87 -7.13 -8.45
CA SER A 83 -23.42 -5.78 -8.74
C SER A 83 -22.49 -5.75 -9.94
N PRO A 84 -22.62 -4.78 -10.85
CA PRO A 84 -21.73 -4.60 -11.99
C PRO A 84 -20.35 -4.12 -11.54
N ALA A 85 -19.38 -4.20 -12.44
CA ALA A 85 -18.07 -3.56 -12.29
C ALA A 85 -18.22 -2.04 -12.09
N ASN A 86 -17.19 -1.40 -11.55
CA ASN A 86 -17.13 0.04 -11.31
C ASN A 86 -18.26 0.54 -10.39
N SER A 87 -18.58 -0.23 -9.37
CA SER A 87 -19.56 0.14 -8.35
C SER A 87 -18.95 0.13 -6.96
N ILE A 88 -19.61 0.78 -6.01
CA ILE A 88 -19.08 0.96 -4.66
C ILE A 88 -19.80 0.02 -3.70
N LEU A 89 -19.05 -0.83 -3.00
CA LEU A 89 -19.58 -1.63 -1.91
C LEU A 89 -19.70 -0.76 -0.66
N LEU A 90 -20.89 -0.68 -0.10
CA LEU A 90 -21.20 0.05 1.14
C LEU A 90 -21.68 -0.90 2.23
N GLY A 91 -21.30 -0.63 3.47
CA GLY A 91 -21.76 -1.41 4.60
C GLY A 91 -23.24 -1.18 4.91
N ARG A 92 -23.98 -2.28 5.09
CA ARG A 92 -25.35 -2.28 5.59
C ARG A 92 -25.41 -2.58 7.09
N LYS A 93 -24.54 -3.50 7.56
CA LYS A 93 -24.44 -3.91 8.98
C LYS A 93 -22.96 -4.17 9.32
N GLY A 94 -22.56 -3.77 10.51
CA GLY A 94 -21.20 -3.91 11.00
C GLY A 94 -20.33 -2.75 10.59
N THR A 95 -19.34 -2.96 9.73
CA THR A 95 -18.48 -1.88 9.21
C THR A 95 -19.25 -1.09 8.14
N ILE A 96 -19.77 0.08 8.49
CA ILE A 96 -20.60 0.91 7.59
C ILE A 96 -19.82 2.10 7.00
N ASP A 97 -18.64 2.40 7.50
CA ASP A 97 -17.83 3.59 7.23
C ASP A 97 -16.66 3.36 6.25
N LYS A 98 -16.57 2.16 5.65
CA LYS A 98 -15.50 1.79 4.74
C LYS A 98 -16.02 1.46 3.34
N PRO A 99 -16.29 2.46 2.49
CA PRO A 99 -16.65 2.21 1.09
C PRO A 99 -15.49 1.57 0.33
N LEU A 100 -15.79 0.55 -0.50
CA LEU A 100 -14.83 -0.12 -1.37
C LEU A 100 -15.23 0.04 -2.83
N LEU A 101 -14.31 0.48 -3.67
CA LEU A 101 -14.51 0.49 -5.13
C LEU A 101 -14.19 -0.89 -5.70
N ILE A 102 -15.18 -1.54 -6.32
CA ILE A 102 -15.02 -2.84 -6.97
C ILE A 102 -15.03 -2.64 -8.48
N ARG A 103 -13.92 -2.99 -9.14
CA ARG A 103 -13.69 -2.77 -10.57
C ARG A 103 -14.12 -3.94 -11.47
N GLU A 104 -14.64 -5.02 -10.88
CA GLU A 104 -15.14 -6.19 -11.58
C GLU A 104 -16.58 -6.50 -11.15
N LYS A 105 -17.27 -7.37 -11.87
CA LYS A 105 -18.61 -7.85 -11.46
C LYS A 105 -18.49 -8.70 -10.21
N TYR A 106 -19.36 -8.53 -9.25
CA TYR A 106 -19.26 -9.19 -7.96
C TYR A 106 -20.62 -9.50 -7.32
N TRP A 107 -20.60 -10.41 -6.36
CA TRP A 107 -21.71 -10.67 -5.47
C TRP A 107 -21.48 -9.96 -4.14
N ASN A 108 -22.39 -9.10 -3.73
CA ASN A 108 -22.36 -8.48 -2.40
C ASN A 108 -23.20 -9.29 -1.42
N VAL A 109 -22.63 -9.58 -0.23
CA VAL A 109 -23.34 -10.33 0.83
C VAL A 109 -24.47 -9.49 1.45
N ASP A 110 -25.38 -10.15 2.18
CA ASP A 110 -26.58 -9.55 2.78
C ASP A 110 -26.30 -8.42 3.81
N THR A 111 -25.06 -8.31 4.30
CA THR A 111 -24.59 -7.22 5.18
C THR A 111 -23.99 -6.05 4.42
N ALA A 112 -24.06 -6.03 3.10
CA ALA A 112 -23.52 -4.98 2.24
C ALA A 112 -24.51 -4.56 1.14
N PHE A 113 -24.34 -3.35 0.63
CA PHE A 113 -25.01 -2.80 -0.54
C PHE A 113 -24.01 -2.63 -1.68
N GLY A 114 -24.46 -2.85 -2.92
CA GLY A 114 -23.78 -2.35 -4.10
C GLY A 114 -24.38 -1.00 -4.50
N ALA A 115 -23.59 0.06 -4.54
CA ALA A 115 -24.01 1.38 -4.99
C ALA A 115 -23.45 1.63 -6.41
N VAL A 116 -24.35 1.65 -7.38
CA VAL A 116 -24.03 1.74 -8.82
C VAL A 116 -24.33 3.14 -9.33
N PRO A 117 -23.32 3.93 -9.72
CA PRO A 117 -23.54 5.26 -10.29
C PRO A 117 -24.14 5.16 -11.70
N ASP A 118 -24.99 6.09 -12.07
CA ASP A 118 -25.35 6.32 -13.48
C ASP A 118 -24.13 6.94 -14.21
N GLU A 119 -23.42 6.13 -14.96
CA GLU A 119 -22.17 6.55 -15.64
C GLU A 119 -22.38 7.67 -16.67
N LYS A 120 -23.62 7.98 -17.06
CA LYS A 120 -23.91 9.14 -17.92
C LYS A 120 -23.78 10.48 -17.17
N VAL A 121 -23.83 10.43 -15.84
CA VAL A 121 -23.88 11.61 -14.96
C VAL A 121 -22.78 11.58 -13.91
N LEU A 122 -22.40 10.40 -13.44
CA LEU A 122 -21.44 10.18 -12.37
C LEU A 122 -20.32 9.22 -12.79
N HIS A 123 -19.11 9.73 -12.89
CA HIS A 123 -17.91 8.89 -13.03
C HIS A 123 -17.68 8.11 -11.74
N TYR A 124 -17.49 6.78 -11.85
CA TYR A 124 -17.40 5.88 -10.67
C TYR A 124 -16.26 6.25 -9.70
N VAL A 125 -15.12 6.77 -10.19
CA VAL A 125 -14.02 7.23 -9.32
C VAL A 125 -14.44 8.47 -8.55
N TYR A 126 -15.09 9.45 -9.19
CA TYR A 126 -15.62 10.63 -8.51
C TYR A 126 -16.63 10.25 -7.42
N PHE A 127 -17.55 9.33 -7.74
CA PHE A 127 -18.54 8.83 -6.78
C PHE A 127 -17.90 8.07 -5.62
N TYR A 128 -16.88 7.25 -5.88
CA TYR A 128 -16.10 6.59 -4.82
C TYR A 128 -15.49 7.59 -3.85
N TRP A 129 -14.82 8.62 -4.38
CA TRP A 129 -14.19 9.63 -3.53
C TRP A 129 -15.20 10.51 -2.80
N HIS A 130 -16.35 10.78 -3.39
CA HIS A 130 -17.48 11.37 -2.68
C HIS A 130 -17.90 10.48 -1.49
N CYS A 131 -18.04 9.17 -1.67
CA CYS A 131 -18.34 8.23 -0.58
C CYS A 131 -17.23 8.25 0.50
N LYS A 132 -15.96 8.41 0.14
CA LYS A 132 -14.83 8.50 1.09
C LYS A 132 -14.85 9.78 1.94
N THR A 133 -15.60 10.79 1.56
CA THR A 133 -15.77 12.03 2.34
C THR A 133 -17.02 12.01 3.24
N ILE A 134 -17.89 10.99 3.13
CA ILE A 134 -19.08 10.83 3.97
C ILE A 134 -18.71 10.15 5.29
N ASP A 135 -19.13 10.73 6.41
CA ASP A 135 -19.23 10.00 7.66
C ASP A 135 -20.54 9.21 7.71
N PHE A 136 -20.49 7.94 7.29
CA PHE A 136 -21.67 7.08 7.32
C PHE A 136 -22.17 6.76 8.73
N ASN A 137 -21.38 7.03 9.78
CA ASN A 137 -21.82 6.81 11.17
C ASN A 137 -22.97 7.73 11.55
N VAL A 138 -23.11 8.89 10.93
CA VAL A 138 -24.27 9.78 11.13
C VAL A 138 -25.59 9.15 10.66
N LEU A 139 -25.53 8.17 9.77
CA LEU A 139 -26.71 7.40 9.29
C LEU A 139 -26.98 6.16 10.14
N ASN A 140 -26.16 5.90 11.17
CA ASN A 140 -26.30 4.71 11.98
C ASN A 140 -27.62 4.69 12.77
N LYS A 141 -28.40 3.62 12.57
CA LYS A 141 -29.66 3.37 13.31
C LYS A 141 -29.58 2.14 14.22
N GLY A 142 -28.44 1.45 14.20
CA GLY A 142 -28.23 0.29 15.07
C GLY A 142 -27.78 0.68 16.47
N THR A 143 -28.37 0.06 17.50
CA THR A 143 -27.97 0.28 18.90
C THR A 143 -26.84 -0.65 19.34
N THR A 144 -26.79 -1.87 18.83
CA THR A 144 -25.81 -2.89 19.20
C THR A 144 -24.79 -3.10 18.08
N LEU A 145 -25.24 -3.05 16.83
CA LEU A 145 -24.41 -3.19 15.64
C LEU A 145 -24.70 -2.02 14.69
N PRO A 146 -23.68 -1.26 14.24
CA PRO A 146 -23.90 -0.18 13.29
C PRO A 146 -24.65 -0.67 12.05
N SER A 147 -25.61 0.12 11.60
CA SER A 147 -26.44 -0.24 10.43
C SER A 147 -26.92 0.99 9.68
N THR A 148 -26.99 0.87 8.35
CA THR A 148 -27.55 1.86 7.44
C THR A 148 -28.74 1.26 6.66
N THR A 149 -29.57 2.11 6.09
CA THR A 149 -30.68 1.66 5.24
C THR A 149 -30.54 2.20 3.82
N LYS A 150 -31.10 1.46 2.87
CA LYS A 150 -31.19 1.90 1.47
C LYS A 150 -31.85 3.27 1.32
N VAL A 151 -32.88 3.54 2.12
CA VAL A 151 -33.61 4.81 2.07
C VAL A 151 -32.74 5.98 2.52
N ASP A 152 -31.96 5.78 3.60
CA ASP A 152 -31.07 6.84 4.08
C ASP A 152 -29.99 7.16 3.05
N LEU A 153 -29.39 6.13 2.43
CA LEU A 153 -28.39 6.31 1.36
C LEU A 153 -29.00 7.06 0.16
N LEU A 154 -30.19 6.68 -0.30
CA LEU A 154 -30.85 7.31 -1.45
C LEU A 154 -31.26 8.78 -1.20
N ASN A 155 -31.33 9.22 0.05
CA ASN A 155 -31.62 10.61 0.43
C ASN A 155 -30.39 11.50 0.54
N LEU A 156 -29.18 10.93 0.45
CA LEU A 156 -27.93 11.71 0.43
C LEU A 156 -27.88 12.63 -0.79
N TRP A 157 -27.22 13.76 -0.63
CA TRP A 157 -26.96 14.71 -1.71
C TRP A 157 -25.55 14.52 -2.27
N ILE A 158 -25.43 14.74 -3.56
CA ILE A 158 -24.15 14.76 -4.27
C ILE A 158 -24.10 15.92 -5.26
N LYS A 159 -23.04 16.72 -5.22
CA LYS A 159 -22.75 17.72 -6.24
C LYS A 159 -22.35 17.00 -7.53
N ILE A 160 -22.85 17.50 -8.68
CA ILE A 160 -22.57 16.92 -10.00
C ILE A 160 -21.73 17.93 -10.81
N PRO A 161 -20.39 17.84 -10.74
CA PRO A 161 -19.52 18.61 -11.64
C PRO A 161 -19.67 18.16 -13.09
N SER A 162 -19.07 18.87 -14.03
CA SER A 162 -19.03 18.41 -15.41
C SER A 162 -18.35 17.04 -15.52
N MET A 163 -18.76 16.24 -16.51
CA MET A 163 -18.14 14.93 -16.74
C MET A 163 -16.65 15.06 -17.07
N GLU A 164 -16.25 16.17 -17.69
CA GLU A 164 -14.84 16.47 -17.96
C GLU A 164 -14.03 16.61 -16.67
N GLU A 165 -14.52 17.38 -15.69
CA GLU A 165 -13.87 17.52 -14.38
C GLU A 165 -13.81 16.21 -13.61
N GLN A 166 -14.90 15.43 -13.62
CA GLN A 166 -14.96 14.11 -12.98
C GLN A 166 -13.95 13.13 -13.61
N THR A 167 -13.87 13.10 -14.95
CA THR A 167 -12.94 12.24 -15.70
C THR A 167 -11.50 12.69 -15.49
N ARG A 168 -11.25 14.01 -15.46
CA ARG A 168 -9.91 14.56 -15.14
C ARG A 168 -9.46 14.10 -13.75
N PHE A 169 -10.33 14.17 -12.76
CA PHE A 169 -10.02 13.64 -11.43
C PHE A 169 -9.79 12.13 -11.45
N GLY A 170 -10.65 11.38 -12.16
CA GLY A 170 -10.48 9.95 -12.37
C GLY A 170 -9.09 9.60 -12.94
N SER A 171 -8.63 10.36 -13.93
CA SER A 171 -7.29 10.18 -14.50
C SER A 171 -6.17 10.50 -13.51
N ILE A 172 -6.34 11.52 -12.66
CA ILE A 172 -5.37 11.84 -11.59
C ILE A 172 -5.30 10.67 -10.60
N VAL A 173 -6.44 10.14 -10.14
CA VAL A 173 -6.49 8.99 -9.24
C VAL A 173 -5.88 7.74 -9.89
N GLU A 174 -6.22 7.46 -11.14
CA GLU A 174 -5.65 6.31 -11.86
C GLU A 174 -4.14 6.45 -12.11
N GLN A 175 -3.66 7.68 -12.30
CA GLN A 175 -2.22 7.95 -12.35
C GLN A 175 -1.58 7.81 -10.97
N ALA A 176 -2.24 8.25 -9.90
CA ALA A 176 -1.79 8.06 -8.53
C ALA A 176 -1.83 6.57 -8.14
N ASP A 177 -2.93 5.83 -8.41
CA ASP A 177 -3.02 4.38 -8.24
C ASP A 177 -1.94 3.62 -9.03
N LYS A 178 -1.60 4.10 -10.23
CA LYS A 178 -0.47 3.60 -11.00
C LYS A 178 0.86 4.04 -10.41
N SER A 179 0.93 5.16 -9.69
CA SER A 179 2.14 5.71 -9.09
C SER A 179 2.45 5.13 -7.70
N GLU A 180 1.48 4.63 -6.94
CA GLU A 180 1.71 4.28 -5.53
C GLU A 180 2.42 2.94 -5.26
N PHE A 181 2.21 1.90 -6.00
CA PHE A 181 2.93 0.64 -5.78
C PHE A 181 3.13 -0.15 -7.08
N VAL A 182 2.09 -0.20 -7.90
CA VAL A 182 2.16 -0.78 -9.25
C VAL A 182 2.87 0.20 -10.18
N GLY A 183 2.76 1.52 -9.95
CA GLY A 183 3.31 2.55 -10.81
C GLY A 183 4.82 2.63 -10.77
N CYS A 184 5.44 2.76 -9.60
CA CYS A 184 6.91 2.81 -9.52
C CYS A 184 7.53 1.50 -10.00
N LYS A 185 6.92 0.35 -9.67
CA LYS A 185 7.35 -0.95 -10.18
C LYS A 185 7.15 -1.07 -11.69
N SER A 186 5.98 -0.66 -12.20
CA SER A 186 5.69 -0.70 -13.64
C SER A 186 6.56 0.29 -14.40
N GLN A 187 6.77 1.49 -13.86
CA GLN A 187 7.69 2.48 -14.42
C GLN A 187 9.13 2.00 -14.38
N PHE A 188 9.59 1.37 -13.28
CA PHE A 188 10.91 0.77 -13.24
C PHE A 188 11.09 -0.27 -14.35
N ILE A 189 10.12 -1.19 -14.49
CA ILE A 189 10.15 -2.21 -15.54
C ILE A 189 10.07 -1.55 -16.92
N GLU A 190 9.18 -0.60 -17.14
CA GLU A 190 8.97 0.05 -18.44
C GLU A 190 10.21 0.85 -18.88
N ILE A 191 10.83 1.60 -17.96
CA ILE A 191 12.02 2.42 -18.26
C ILE A 191 13.26 1.55 -18.48
N PHE A 192 13.44 0.52 -17.64
CA PHE A 192 14.72 -0.24 -17.61
C PHE A 192 14.60 -1.66 -18.20
N TYR A 193 13.42 -2.06 -18.73
CA TYR A 193 13.25 -3.36 -19.34
C TYR A 193 14.14 -3.52 -20.57
N GLY A 194 14.89 -4.63 -20.61
CA GLY A 194 15.79 -4.93 -21.73
C GLY A 194 17.12 -4.14 -21.74
N MET A 195 17.36 -3.26 -20.75
CA MET A 195 18.69 -2.68 -20.57
C MET A 195 19.72 -3.75 -20.20
N GLU A 196 20.95 -3.55 -20.63
CA GLU A 196 22.09 -4.31 -20.10
C GLU A 196 22.16 -4.10 -18.57
N THR A 197 22.62 -5.12 -17.88
CA THR A 197 22.73 -5.09 -16.41
C THR A 197 24.13 -5.42 -15.96
N THR A 198 24.55 -4.80 -14.86
CA THR A 198 25.78 -5.13 -14.15
C THR A 198 25.43 -5.88 -12.86
N PRO A 199 26.10 -6.99 -12.54
CA PRO A 199 25.84 -7.74 -11.30
C PRO A 199 26.01 -6.88 -10.05
N VAL A 200 25.17 -7.11 -9.05
CA VAL A 200 25.22 -6.43 -7.73
C VAL A 200 26.62 -6.44 -7.14
N LYS A 201 27.36 -7.57 -7.25
CA LYS A 201 28.72 -7.72 -6.72
C LYS A 201 29.70 -6.64 -7.19
N ASP A 202 29.52 -6.14 -8.42
CA ASP A 202 30.42 -5.19 -9.04
C ASP A 202 30.18 -3.75 -8.52
N TYR A 203 29.02 -3.50 -7.93
CA TYR A 203 28.68 -2.23 -7.28
C TYR A 203 28.88 -2.23 -5.76
N ILE A 204 29.34 -3.34 -5.15
CA ILE A 204 29.56 -3.39 -3.70
C ILE A 204 30.86 -2.66 -3.32
N ASP A 205 30.74 -1.66 -2.45
CA ASP A 205 31.85 -1.01 -1.75
C ASP A 205 32.21 -1.77 -0.48
N ASP A 206 31.19 -2.11 0.34
CA ASP A 206 31.34 -2.90 1.57
C ASP A 206 30.13 -3.79 1.78
N SER A 207 30.34 -4.99 2.32
CA SER A 207 29.26 -5.90 2.67
C SER A 207 29.65 -6.75 3.88
N PHE A 208 28.79 -6.76 4.90
CA PHE A 208 29.05 -7.45 6.14
C PHE A 208 27.76 -8.00 6.78
N PRO A 209 27.85 -9.16 7.45
CA PRO A 209 26.73 -9.68 8.22
C PRO A 209 26.48 -8.81 9.45
N GLY A 210 25.22 -8.72 9.86
CA GLY A 210 24.85 -8.05 11.08
C GLY A 210 25.45 -8.70 12.34
N GLU A 211 25.20 -8.07 13.49
CA GLU A 211 25.70 -8.49 14.81
C GLU A 211 24.53 -8.51 15.80
N TRP A 212 24.44 -9.57 16.62
CA TRP A 212 23.35 -9.67 17.61
C TRP A 212 23.80 -9.24 19.02
N GLY A 213 25.07 -9.45 19.36
CA GLY A 213 25.60 -9.16 20.69
C GLY A 213 24.95 -10.00 21.81
N THR A 214 24.95 -9.43 23.01
CA THR A 214 24.34 -10.02 24.22
C THR A 214 23.19 -9.15 24.72
N GLU A 215 22.50 -9.60 25.77
CA GLU A 215 21.42 -8.82 26.39
C GLU A 215 21.93 -7.49 26.94
N ASP A 216 21.20 -6.42 26.68
CA ASP A 216 21.47 -5.10 27.21
C ASP A 216 20.85 -4.96 28.60
N LYS A 217 21.63 -5.27 29.64
CA LYS A 217 21.17 -5.24 31.05
C LYS A 217 21.17 -3.84 31.63
N ASP A 218 22.00 -2.98 31.09
CA ASP A 218 22.29 -1.66 31.69
C ASP A 218 21.55 -0.51 30.92
N GLY A 219 20.86 -0.82 29.83
CA GLY A 219 20.11 0.15 29.02
C GLY A 219 20.99 1.07 28.16
N ASN A 220 22.28 0.76 28.05
CA ASN A 220 23.28 1.53 27.27
C ASN A 220 23.63 0.87 25.92
N GLY A 221 22.86 -0.13 25.53
CA GLY A 221 23.09 -0.90 24.33
C GLY A 221 22.80 -0.13 23.03
N VAL A 222 23.25 -0.71 21.91
CA VAL A 222 23.02 -0.18 20.57
C VAL A 222 21.71 -0.73 20.01
N LYS A 223 20.95 0.08 19.28
CA LYS A 223 19.74 -0.36 18.55
C LYS A 223 20.09 -1.34 17.44
N VAL A 224 19.40 -2.49 17.41
CA VAL A 224 19.64 -3.56 16.45
C VAL A 224 18.35 -3.89 15.69
N ILE A 225 18.37 -3.64 14.39
CA ILE A 225 17.29 -3.96 13.44
C ILE A 225 17.23 -5.46 13.23
N ARG A 226 16.01 -6.02 13.26
CA ARG A 226 15.71 -7.44 13.02
C ARG A 226 14.90 -7.58 11.75
N THR A 227 14.84 -8.78 11.18
CA THR A 227 13.97 -9.09 10.04
C THR A 227 12.46 -8.86 10.33
N THR A 228 12.07 -8.87 11.63
CA THR A 228 10.72 -8.50 12.07
C THR A 228 10.42 -7.00 11.95
N ASN A 229 11.44 -6.17 11.81
CA ASN A 229 11.28 -4.74 11.54
C ASN A 229 11.10 -4.44 10.05
N PHE A 230 11.25 -5.43 9.16
CA PHE A 230 11.07 -5.26 7.71
C PHE A 230 9.60 -5.26 7.35
N THR A 231 9.16 -4.22 6.65
CA THR A 231 7.82 -4.19 6.05
C THR A 231 7.84 -4.80 4.64
N ASN A 232 6.68 -5.18 4.12
CA ASN A 232 6.57 -5.68 2.75
C ASN A 232 6.74 -4.59 1.68
N SER A 233 6.66 -3.32 2.07
CA SER A 233 6.92 -2.16 1.21
C SER A 233 8.41 -1.79 1.10
N GLY A 234 9.32 -2.58 1.67
CA GLY A 234 10.76 -2.30 1.63
C GLY A 234 11.23 -1.24 2.64
N LYS A 235 10.37 -0.89 3.60
CA LYS A 235 10.65 0.09 4.66
C LYS A 235 10.93 -0.59 6.00
N LEU A 236 11.46 0.17 6.94
CA LEU A 236 11.70 -0.26 8.31
C LEU A 236 10.59 0.23 9.24
N ASN A 237 10.04 -0.67 10.04
CA ASN A 237 9.24 -0.29 11.21
C ASN A 237 10.17 -0.24 12.44
N LEU A 238 10.50 0.97 12.87
CA LEU A 238 11.43 1.20 13.99
C LEU A 238 10.73 1.38 15.35
N ALA A 239 9.42 1.18 15.43
CA ALA A 239 8.65 1.32 16.67
C ALA A 239 9.06 0.27 17.75
N ASP A 240 9.48 -0.93 17.32
CA ASP A 240 9.91 -2.02 18.21
C ASP A 240 11.33 -2.47 17.84
N VAL A 241 12.31 -1.61 18.08
CA VAL A 241 13.73 -1.93 17.90
C VAL A 241 14.37 -2.27 19.24
N VAL A 242 15.00 -3.43 19.32
CA VAL A 242 15.69 -3.87 20.54
C VAL A 242 17.06 -3.23 20.68
N THR A 243 17.51 -3.03 21.93
CA THR A 243 18.89 -2.67 22.25
C THR A 243 19.70 -3.92 22.64
N ARG A 244 20.96 -3.93 22.26
CA ARG A 244 21.88 -5.05 22.53
C ARG A 244 23.24 -4.52 22.98
N SER A 245 23.88 -5.22 23.90
CA SER A 245 25.27 -4.94 24.30
C SER A 245 26.20 -5.55 23.25
N ILE A 246 26.98 -4.70 22.61
CA ILE A 246 27.91 -5.06 21.51
C ILE A 246 29.25 -4.34 21.75
N GLU A 247 30.34 -5.03 21.52
CA GLU A 247 31.69 -4.47 21.65
C GLU A 247 31.88 -3.25 20.73
N ASP A 248 32.46 -2.15 21.25
CA ASP A 248 32.64 -0.88 20.52
C ASP A 248 33.34 -1.08 19.16
N ARG A 249 34.35 -1.93 19.08
CA ARG A 249 35.03 -2.24 17.83
C ARG A 249 34.07 -2.82 16.77
N LYS A 250 33.12 -3.66 17.19
CA LYS A 250 32.13 -4.23 16.30
C LYS A 250 31.07 -3.19 15.93
N VAL A 251 30.70 -2.32 16.88
CA VAL A 251 29.78 -1.20 16.62
C VAL A 251 30.34 -0.32 15.49
N VAL A 252 31.58 0.15 15.65
CA VAL A 252 32.24 1.01 14.64
C VAL A 252 32.33 0.31 13.27
N ARG A 253 32.68 -0.99 13.25
CA ARG A 253 32.86 -1.74 11.99
C ARG A 253 31.52 -2.07 11.29
N LYS A 254 30.44 -2.29 12.04
CA LYS A 254 29.17 -2.79 11.52
C LYS A 254 28.02 -1.78 11.60
N GLN A 255 28.35 -0.51 11.84
CA GLN A 255 27.36 0.56 11.80
C GLN A 255 26.75 0.66 10.40
N ILE A 256 25.42 0.66 10.36
CA ILE A 256 24.66 0.91 9.15
C ILE A 256 24.74 2.41 8.85
N LYS A 257 24.96 2.77 7.61
CA LYS A 257 24.97 4.15 7.12
C LYS A 257 23.70 4.43 6.32
N LYS A 258 23.31 5.69 6.27
CA LYS A 258 22.19 6.14 5.44
C LYS A 258 22.35 5.66 4.00
N TYR A 259 21.27 5.14 3.45
CA TYR A 259 21.14 4.51 2.14
C TYR A 259 21.86 3.14 1.98
N ASP A 260 22.37 2.56 3.05
CA ASP A 260 22.71 1.13 3.01
C ASP A 260 21.44 0.30 2.78
N THR A 261 21.55 -0.74 1.97
CA THR A 261 20.50 -1.75 1.82
C THR A 261 20.70 -2.87 2.82
N ILE A 262 19.70 -3.19 3.60
CA ILE A 262 19.71 -4.32 4.54
C ILE A 262 18.96 -5.49 3.92
N LEU A 263 19.67 -6.59 3.71
CA LEU A 263 19.18 -7.82 3.06
C LEU A 263 18.87 -8.90 4.10
N GLU A 264 17.70 -9.53 4.05
CA GLU A 264 17.39 -10.74 4.81
C GLU A 264 18.09 -11.96 4.21
N ARG A 265 19.15 -12.44 4.86
CA ARG A 265 19.91 -13.60 4.40
C ARG A 265 19.48 -14.92 5.05
N SER A 266 18.82 -14.89 6.20
CA SER A 266 18.39 -16.08 6.93
C SER A 266 17.02 -15.82 7.58
N GLY A 267 16.24 -16.88 7.77
CA GLY A 267 14.89 -16.81 8.29
C GLY A 267 13.88 -17.14 7.20
N GLY A 268 13.14 -16.16 6.76
CA GLY A 268 12.13 -16.31 5.73
C GLY A 268 10.96 -17.21 6.12
N THR A 269 9.89 -17.12 5.36
CA THR A 269 8.70 -17.98 5.48
C THR A 269 8.31 -18.50 4.10
N ALA A 270 7.28 -19.33 4.02
CA ALA A 270 6.74 -19.79 2.74
C ALA A 270 6.26 -18.60 1.89
N ASP A 271 5.60 -17.62 2.52
CA ASP A 271 5.06 -16.44 1.83
C ASP A 271 6.13 -15.38 1.59
N ASN A 272 7.07 -15.22 2.54
CA ASN A 272 8.18 -14.28 2.44
C ASN A 272 9.52 -15.04 2.46
N PRO A 273 10.00 -15.54 1.31
CA PRO A 273 11.30 -16.20 1.23
C PRO A 273 12.43 -15.22 1.60
N VAL A 274 13.59 -15.75 2.00
CA VAL A 274 14.80 -14.96 2.20
C VAL A 274 15.15 -14.16 0.93
N GLY A 275 15.84 -13.03 1.09
CA GLY A 275 16.16 -12.13 -0.01
C GLY A 275 15.38 -10.82 -0.01
N ARG A 276 14.53 -10.58 1.00
CA ARG A 276 13.89 -9.27 1.19
C ARG A 276 14.95 -8.21 1.46
N VAL A 277 14.70 -7.02 0.96
CA VAL A 277 15.56 -5.86 1.20
C VAL A 277 14.76 -4.70 1.78
N VAL A 278 15.42 -3.89 2.59
CA VAL A 278 14.91 -2.61 3.09
C VAL A 278 16.00 -1.54 2.96
N LEU A 279 15.59 -0.30 2.70
CA LEU A 279 16.49 0.83 2.67
C LEU A 279 16.65 1.41 4.09
N PHE A 280 17.87 1.73 4.49
CA PHE A 280 18.13 2.42 5.75
C PHE A 280 18.24 3.93 5.50
N GLU A 281 17.31 4.70 6.10
CA GLU A 281 17.20 6.15 5.87
C GLU A 281 17.51 6.99 7.11
N GLU A 282 17.88 6.35 8.23
CA GLU A 282 18.15 7.05 9.49
C GLU A 282 19.59 7.61 9.56
N ASP A 283 19.74 8.71 10.28
CA ASP A 283 21.06 9.32 10.55
C ASP A 283 21.66 8.87 11.90
N ASN A 284 20.89 8.09 12.69
CA ASN A 284 21.29 7.61 14.00
C ASN A 284 22.11 6.32 13.94
N LEU A 285 22.74 5.97 15.07
CA LEU A 285 23.49 4.73 15.21
C LEU A 285 22.56 3.51 15.32
N PHE A 286 22.64 2.65 14.32
CA PHE A 286 21.98 1.35 14.29
C PHE A 286 22.93 0.26 13.79
N LEU A 287 22.69 -0.95 14.26
CA LEU A 287 23.20 -2.18 13.67
C LEU A 287 22.01 -3.03 13.20
N CYS A 288 22.27 -4.11 12.49
CA CYS A 288 21.29 -5.15 12.19
C CYS A 288 21.72 -6.51 12.75
N ASN A 289 20.78 -7.43 12.88
CA ASN A 289 21.02 -8.75 13.48
C ASN A 289 21.76 -9.69 12.50
N ASN A 290 22.24 -10.80 13.02
CA ASN A 290 23.02 -11.81 12.27
C ASN A 290 22.20 -12.58 11.20
N PHE A 291 20.89 -12.39 11.12
CA PHE A 291 20.04 -12.91 10.04
C PHE A 291 20.02 -12.00 8.81
N THR A 292 20.68 -10.86 8.89
CA THR A 292 20.75 -9.87 7.83
C THR A 292 22.17 -9.66 7.33
N GLN A 293 22.27 -9.05 6.15
CA GLN A 293 23.51 -8.63 5.51
C GLN A 293 23.35 -7.18 5.08
N VAL A 294 24.32 -6.32 5.38
CA VAL A 294 24.40 -4.97 4.85
C VAL A 294 25.06 -5.00 3.47
N LEU A 295 24.48 -4.30 2.53
CA LEU A 295 25.04 -4.03 1.20
C LEU A 295 25.22 -2.52 1.08
N ARG A 296 26.47 -2.07 0.98
CA ARG A 296 26.84 -0.68 0.73
C ARG A 296 27.32 -0.55 -0.71
N PHE A 297 26.73 0.36 -1.44
CA PHE A 297 26.96 0.50 -2.86
C PHE A 297 27.94 1.64 -3.18
N LYS A 298 28.64 1.50 -4.32
CA LYS A 298 29.44 2.52 -4.98
C LYS A 298 29.17 2.49 -6.47
N ASP A 299 29.54 3.54 -7.19
CA ASP A 299 29.43 3.65 -8.65
C ASP A 299 28.00 3.48 -9.19
N VAL A 300 26.99 3.57 -8.31
CA VAL A 300 25.55 3.57 -8.59
C VAL A 300 24.84 4.35 -7.48
N ASP A 301 23.73 5.03 -7.77
CA ASP A 301 22.92 5.61 -6.69
C ASP A 301 22.42 4.48 -5.76
N PRO A 302 22.77 4.47 -4.47
CA PRO A 302 22.43 3.37 -3.56
C PRO A 302 20.92 3.16 -3.41
N ARG A 303 20.10 4.21 -3.59
CA ARG A 303 18.65 4.12 -3.57
C ARG A 303 18.13 3.45 -4.84
N PHE A 304 18.72 3.76 -6.00
CA PHE A 304 18.42 3.09 -7.26
C PHE A 304 18.76 1.59 -7.19
N ALA A 305 19.92 1.25 -6.66
CA ALA A 305 20.33 -0.14 -6.44
C ALA A 305 19.35 -0.88 -5.49
N PHE A 306 18.92 -0.21 -4.42
CA PHE A 306 17.87 -0.74 -3.54
C PHE A 306 16.57 -1.01 -4.29
N TYR A 307 16.05 -0.06 -5.07
CA TYR A 307 14.82 -0.25 -5.82
C TYR A 307 14.94 -1.36 -6.87
N ALA A 308 16.06 -1.49 -7.53
CA ALA A 308 16.31 -2.60 -8.47
C ALA A 308 16.20 -3.97 -7.76
N LEU A 309 16.81 -4.13 -6.59
CA LEU A 309 16.74 -5.35 -5.79
C LEU A 309 15.34 -5.57 -5.21
N TYR A 310 14.68 -4.51 -4.74
CA TYR A 310 13.33 -4.57 -4.20
C TYR A 310 12.32 -5.05 -5.25
N TYR A 311 12.36 -4.46 -6.46
CA TYR A 311 11.46 -4.87 -7.54
C TYR A 311 11.81 -6.25 -8.09
N PHE A 312 13.12 -6.60 -8.16
CA PHE A 312 13.51 -7.96 -8.49
C PHE A 312 12.91 -8.98 -7.51
N TYR A 313 13.00 -8.73 -6.20
CA TYR A 313 12.39 -9.58 -5.19
C TYR A 313 10.88 -9.70 -5.37
N GLN A 314 10.18 -8.63 -5.67
CA GLN A 314 8.72 -8.63 -5.85
C GLN A 314 8.27 -9.37 -7.13
N THR A 315 9.06 -9.30 -8.21
CA THR A 315 8.69 -9.86 -9.51
C THR A 315 9.22 -11.26 -9.77
N ASN A 316 10.32 -11.64 -9.13
CA ASN A 316 11.06 -12.88 -9.42
C ASN A 316 11.05 -13.86 -8.24
N ARG A 317 9.90 -14.05 -7.58
CA ARG A 317 9.76 -14.89 -6.38
C ARG A 317 10.27 -16.32 -6.58
N THR A 318 10.09 -16.90 -7.77
CA THR A 318 10.59 -18.24 -8.10
C THR A 318 12.12 -18.28 -8.15
N ALA A 319 12.73 -17.28 -8.79
CA ALA A 319 14.20 -17.17 -8.82
C ALA A 319 14.76 -16.99 -7.41
N ILE A 320 14.18 -16.10 -6.60
CA ILE A 320 14.57 -15.88 -5.20
C ILE A 320 14.46 -17.18 -4.38
N ARG A 321 13.36 -17.93 -4.51
CA ARG A 321 13.23 -19.24 -3.82
C ARG A 321 14.30 -20.24 -4.22
N SER A 322 14.73 -20.23 -5.49
CA SER A 322 15.81 -21.09 -5.99
C SER A 322 17.21 -20.73 -5.44
N MET A 323 17.37 -19.49 -4.95
CA MET A 323 18.59 -19.04 -4.28
C MET A 323 18.62 -19.39 -2.79
N GLY A 324 17.48 -19.84 -2.22
CA GLY A 324 17.35 -20.27 -0.84
C GLY A 324 17.71 -21.75 -0.66
N SER A 325 18.37 -22.10 0.44
CA SER A 325 18.54 -23.47 0.89
C SER A 325 17.94 -23.65 2.27
N LYS A 326 17.32 -24.81 2.54
CA LYS A 326 16.83 -25.14 3.89
C LYS A 326 17.84 -26.04 4.58
N THR A 327 18.41 -25.56 5.67
CA THR A 327 19.18 -26.38 6.62
C THR A 327 18.52 -26.26 7.99
N THR A 328 18.16 -27.39 8.61
CA THR A 328 17.58 -27.44 9.97
C THR A 328 16.34 -26.54 10.17
N GLY A 329 15.45 -26.43 9.15
CA GLY A 329 14.19 -25.67 9.25
C GLY A 329 14.31 -24.17 8.93
N ILE A 330 15.51 -23.61 8.92
CA ILE A 330 15.76 -22.20 8.60
C ILE A 330 16.17 -22.08 7.11
N GLN A 331 15.57 -21.13 6.40
CA GLN A 331 16.01 -20.80 5.05
C GLN A 331 17.28 -19.92 5.13
N ASN A 332 18.25 -20.21 4.28
CA ASN A 332 19.46 -19.40 4.13
C ASN A 332 19.64 -19.03 2.66
N LEU A 333 19.94 -17.76 2.39
CA LEU A 333 20.17 -17.24 1.06
C LEU A 333 21.59 -17.60 0.58
N ASN A 334 21.70 -18.10 -0.63
CA ASN A 334 22.99 -18.25 -1.32
C ASN A 334 23.45 -16.89 -1.81
N MET A 335 24.33 -16.25 -1.04
CA MET A 335 24.84 -14.91 -1.34
C MET A 335 25.54 -14.82 -2.68
N SER A 336 26.30 -15.85 -3.09
CA SER A 336 26.99 -15.85 -4.38
C SER A 336 26.01 -15.77 -5.56
N LYS A 337 24.86 -16.48 -5.46
CA LYS A 337 23.82 -16.40 -6.48
C LYS A 337 23.06 -15.07 -6.42
N TYR A 338 22.80 -14.58 -5.21
CA TYR A 338 22.07 -13.32 -5.03
C TYR A 338 22.86 -12.12 -5.59
N LEU A 339 24.17 -12.10 -5.40
CA LEU A 339 25.03 -11.04 -5.88
C LEU A 339 25.23 -11.03 -7.41
N GLU A 340 24.78 -12.06 -8.12
CA GLU A 340 24.70 -12.08 -9.59
C GLU A 340 23.42 -11.44 -10.15
N ILE A 341 22.48 -10.99 -9.30
CA ILE A 341 21.32 -10.23 -9.76
C ILE A 341 21.80 -8.97 -10.47
N GLY A 342 21.26 -8.71 -11.66
CA GLY A 342 21.63 -7.55 -12.46
C GLY A 342 20.92 -6.27 -12.03
N ILE A 343 21.66 -5.19 -11.86
CA ILE A 343 21.16 -3.83 -11.75
C ILE A 343 21.23 -3.19 -13.14
N PRO A 344 20.16 -2.53 -13.65
CA PRO A 344 20.20 -1.87 -14.97
C PRO A 344 21.28 -0.81 -15.07
N ASN A 345 21.99 -0.78 -16.22
CA ASN A 345 23.05 0.19 -16.53
C ASN A 345 22.44 1.55 -16.95
N ALA A 346 21.64 2.13 -16.06
CA ALA A 346 21.03 3.44 -16.28
C ALA A 346 22.06 4.58 -16.10
N SER A 347 21.87 5.67 -16.86
CA SER A 347 22.67 6.88 -16.64
C SER A 347 22.40 7.46 -15.24
N ASP A 348 23.35 8.24 -14.71
CA ASP A 348 23.18 8.93 -13.42
C ASP A 348 21.94 9.83 -13.39
N GLU A 349 21.57 10.39 -14.54
CA GLU A 349 20.41 11.24 -14.71
C GLU A 349 19.12 10.42 -14.58
N ASP A 350 19.05 9.28 -15.27
CA ASP A 350 17.90 8.37 -15.21
C ASP A 350 17.73 7.73 -13.82
N GLN A 351 18.85 7.35 -13.18
CA GLN A 351 18.84 6.85 -11.81
C GLN A 351 18.22 7.88 -10.85
N LYS A 352 18.69 9.14 -10.90
CA LYS A 352 18.19 10.24 -10.06
C LYS A 352 16.74 10.58 -10.37
N ALA A 353 16.37 10.62 -11.64
CA ALA A 353 14.99 10.89 -12.06
C ALA A 353 14.04 9.81 -11.49
N PHE A 354 14.38 8.54 -11.65
CA PHE A 354 13.60 7.43 -11.10
C PHE A 354 13.53 7.48 -9.57
N VAL A 355 14.65 7.67 -8.88
CA VAL A 355 14.68 7.77 -7.41
C VAL A 355 13.80 8.90 -6.92
N THR A 356 13.77 10.05 -7.59
CA THR A 356 12.92 11.18 -7.24
C THR A 356 11.43 10.79 -7.32
N ILE A 357 11.03 10.08 -8.38
CA ILE A 357 9.67 9.58 -8.54
C ILE A 357 9.31 8.58 -7.43
N ALA A 358 10.20 7.62 -7.17
CA ALA A 358 9.99 6.59 -6.16
C ALA A 358 9.90 7.18 -4.73
N GLU A 359 10.77 8.14 -4.39
CA GLU A 359 10.71 8.84 -3.09
C GLU A 359 9.46 9.73 -2.95
N GLN A 360 8.93 10.29 -4.03
CA GLN A 360 7.68 11.04 -3.99
C GLN A 360 6.48 10.12 -3.72
N ALA A 361 6.46 8.96 -4.38
CA ALA A 361 5.45 7.93 -4.11
C ALA A 361 5.56 7.41 -2.67
N ASP A 362 6.75 7.13 -2.19
CA ASP A 362 7.01 6.69 -0.82
C ASP A 362 6.61 7.73 0.25
N LYS A 363 6.80 9.03 -0.03
CA LYS A 363 6.38 10.10 0.90
C LYS A 363 4.87 10.22 1.01
N SER A 364 4.14 9.89 -0.05
CA SER A 364 2.67 9.83 -0.01
C SER A 364 2.16 8.75 0.95
N GLU A 365 2.92 7.66 1.17
CA GLU A 365 2.61 6.64 2.17
C GLU A 365 2.87 7.10 3.62
N TYR A 366 3.83 8.01 3.87
CA TYR A 366 4.19 8.44 5.23
C TYR A 366 3.24 9.48 5.83
N TYR A 367 2.46 10.17 5.01
CA TYR A 367 1.44 11.13 5.46
C TYR A 367 0.04 10.49 5.52
N ASN A 368 -0.02 9.16 5.42
CA ASN A 368 -1.23 8.33 5.51
C ASN A 368 -1.33 7.57 6.82
#